data_8924d025b7b122dcc0fe634986e69fa5
#
_entry.id   8924d025b7b122dcc0fe634986e69fa5
#
_cell.length_a   1.000
_cell.length_b   1.000
_cell.length_c   1.000
_cell.angle_alpha   90.00
_cell.angle_beta   90.00
_cell.angle_gamma   90.00
#
_symmetry.space_group_name_H-M   'P 1'
#
loop_
_entity.id
_entity.type
_entity.pdbx_description
1 polymer ?
#
loop_
_entity_poly.entity_id
_entity_poly.type
_entity_poly.pdbx_seq_one_letter_code
_entity_poly.pdbx_strand_id
1 'polypeptide(L)'
;MRKMVWAAAVAAMVAWSTAGWAAEKVFRWANDGDSNSMDPYARQETFLLAFDSNMYEPLVQHDEQLRPEPALATEWSQTAPDVWRFKLRRGVKFHDGSPFTADDVVFSYQRVTGPGSNLSASVTLVKEVKKIDDYTVDFVTKGPDPILPNEIFAWDIMSKSWCEKNGVERAADLTKSEENYATGHANGTGPFILADRQPGVQTTLVKNPNWWGKPKFNIDKAVFHRIADQHTRIAALLSGDLDMVYTVPPQDIETIAKTPHLKIIQGPELRTIYLGFDVARDELLESNVKGKNPMKDIRVRKAFYQAIDEEAIKNKVMRGYANPIGSIITPADHGYSKDADKRLPYDIAKAKALLGEAGLSLIHI
;
A
#
# COMPACT_ATOMS: atom_id res chain seq x y z
N MET A 1 -18.62 -6.08 72.65
CA MET A 1 -18.88 -5.20 71.49
C MET A 1 -17.63 -4.71 70.73
N ARG A 2 -16.38 -5.08 71.08
CA ARG A 2 -15.14 -4.59 70.46
C ARG A 2 -14.54 -5.53 69.42
N LYS A 3 -15.08 -6.73 69.27
CA LYS A 3 -14.56 -7.73 68.22
C LYS A 3 -15.33 -7.77 66.94
N MET A 4 -16.49 -7.09 66.82
CA MET A 4 -17.28 -7.05 65.58
C MET A 4 -16.93 -5.89 64.62
N VAL A 5 -16.24 -4.85 65.09
CA VAL A 5 -15.88 -3.67 64.26
C VAL A 5 -14.67 -3.93 63.36
N TRP A 6 -13.79 -4.87 63.73
CA TRP A 6 -12.59 -5.19 62.91
C TRP A 6 -12.87 -6.11 61.72
N ALA A 7 -13.93 -6.88 61.74
CA ALA A 7 -14.30 -7.75 60.64
C ALA A 7 -14.94 -6.99 59.46
N ALA A 8 -15.61 -5.88 59.71
CA ALA A 8 -16.24 -5.05 58.70
C ALA A 8 -15.23 -4.16 57.93
N ALA A 9 -14.13 -3.74 58.58
CA ALA A 9 -13.11 -2.92 57.92
C ALA A 9 -12.20 -3.70 56.96
N VAL A 10 -11.97 -5.00 57.21
CA VAL A 10 -11.18 -5.87 56.29
C VAL A 10 -11.98 -6.29 55.06
N ALA A 11 -13.31 -6.47 55.18
CA ALA A 11 -14.18 -6.78 54.05
C ALA A 11 -14.36 -5.61 53.09
N ALA A 12 -14.28 -4.36 53.57
CA ALA A 12 -14.36 -3.17 52.70
C ALA A 12 -13.08 -2.87 51.91
N MET A 13 -11.91 -3.35 52.33
CA MET A 13 -10.63 -3.15 51.62
C MET A 13 -10.38 -4.19 50.51
N VAL A 14 -11.09 -5.31 50.51
CA VAL A 14 -10.95 -6.34 49.44
C VAL A 14 -11.88 -6.07 48.24
N ALA A 15 -12.90 -5.23 48.40
CA ALA A 15 -13.87 -4.93 47.34
C ALA A 15 -13.43 -3.82 46.35
N TRP A 16 -12.27 -3.19 46.54
CA TRP A 16 -11.81 -2.07 45.71
C TRP A 16 -10.66 -2.41 44.72
N SER A 17 -10.31 -3.67 44.56
CA SER A 17 -9.19 -4.08 43.71
C SER A 17 -9.55 -4.91 42.45
N THR A 18 -10.81 -4.88 42.04
CA THR A 18 -11.17 -5.46 40.71
C THR A 18 -11.83 -4.42 39.82
N ALA A 19 -11.20 -3.26 39.65
CA ALA A 19 -11.31 -2.58 38.39
C ALA A 19 -10.52 -3.45 37.42
N GLY A 20 -11.18 -4.45 36.82
CA GLY A 20 -10.58 -5.28 35.81
C GLY A 20 -10.11 -4.37 34.69
N TRP A 21 -8.81 -4.17 34.57
CA TRP A 21 -8.22 -3.62 33.36
C TRP A 21 -8.60 -4.60 32.26
N ALA A 22 -9.45 -4.15 31.34
CA ALA A 22 -9.71 -4.92 30.14
C ALA A 22 -8.35 -5.23 29.51
N ALA A 23 -8.06 -6.52 29.28
CA ALA A 23 -6.79 -6.92 28.68
C ALA A 23 -6.60 -6.17 27.35
N GLU A 24 -5.40 -5.61 27.15
CA GLU A 24 -5.03 -4.94 25.89
C GLU A 24 -5.29 -5.87 24.71
N LYS A 25 -6.06 -5.41 23.73
CA LYS A 25 -6.38 -6.18 22.53
C LYS A 25 -5.28 -6.00 21.50
N VAL A 26 -4.39 -6.98 21.45
CA VAL A 26 -3.24 -6.99 20.53
C VAL A 26 -3.60 -7.77 19.28
N PHE A 27 -3.33 -7.19 18.11
CA PHE A 27 -3.44 -7.83 16.80
C PHE A 27 -2.03 -8.04 16.23
N ARG A 28 -1.67 -9.29 15.92
CA ARG A 28 -0.36 -9.67 15.39
C ARG A 28 -0.49 -10.14 13.95
N TRP A 29 0.28 -9.53 13.06
CA TRP A 29 0.26 -9.98 11.67
C TRP A 29 1.67 -10.05 11.08
N ALA A 30 1.81 -10.83 10.00
CA ALA A 30 3.10 -11.01 9.32
C ALA A 30 2.98 -10.96 7.81
N ASN A 31 4.07 -10.49 7.19
CA ASN A 31 4.34 -10.51 5.77
C ASN A 31 5.81 -10.91 5.52
N ASP A 32 6.17 -11.27 4.29
CA ASP A 32 7.56 -11.56 3.89
C ASP A 32 8.40 -10.30 3.67
N GLY A 33 7.75 -9.21 3.22
CA GLY A 33 8.35 -7.89 3.10
C GLY A 33 8.39 -7.12 4.42
N ASP A 34 9.09 -5.99 4.42
CA ASP A 34 9.05 -4.97 5.47
C ASP A 34 8.79 -3.61 4.84
N SER A 35 8.19 -2.70 5.59
CA SER A 35 8.21 -1.29 5.22
C SER A 35 9.63 -0.77 5.42
N ASN A 36 10.34 -0.52 4.34
CA ASN A 36 11.73 -0.06 4.39
C ASN A 36 11.89 1.37 4.93
N SER A 37 10.78 2.08 5.06
CA SER A 37 10.71 3.45 5.57
C SER A 37 9.35 3.69 6.22
N MET A 38 9.30 4.64 7.15
CA MET A 38 8.05 5.21 7.67
C MET A 38 7.69 6.54 6.97
N ASP A 39 8.48 6.94 5.99
CA ASP A 39 8.21 8.09 5.14
C ASP A 39 7.31 7.67 3.97
N PRO A 40 6.06 8.17 3.87
CA PRO A 40 5.11 7.74 2.85
C PRO A 40 5.54 8.10 1.42
N TYR A 41 6.60 8.92 1.24
CA TYR A 41 7.10 9.31 -0.08
C TYR A 41 8.37 8.56 -0.50
N ALA A 42 8.88 7.67 0.35
CA ALA A 42 10.15 6.98 0.11
C ALA A 42 10.08 5.96 -1.02
N ARG A 43 8.95 5.26 -1.20
CA ARG A 43 8.72 4.29 -2.28
C ARG A 43 7.25 4.18 -2.66
N GLN A 44 7.02 3.88 -3.93
CA GLN A 44 5.70 3.52 -4.45
C GLN A 44 5.57 1.99 -4.53
N GLU A 45 5.44 1.36 -3.37
CA GLU A 45 5.26 -0.08 -3.23
C GLU A 45 3.96 -0.39 -2.49
N THR A 46 3.16 -1.34 -2.99
CA THR A 46 1.84 -1.68 -2.43
C THR A 46 1.88 -1.98 -0.93
N PHE A 47 2.90 -2.70 -0.46
CA PHE A 47 3.01 -3.04 0.96
C PHE A 47 3.28 -1.78 1.80
N LEU A 48 4.21 -0.91 1.38
CA LEU A 48 4.51 0.34 2.08
C LEU A 48 3.27 1.24 2.15
N LEU A 49 2.60 1.49 1.02
CA LEU A 49 1.40 2.31 0.96
C LEU A 49 0.29 1.76 1.88
N ALA A 50 0.06 0.45 1.85
CA ALA A 50 -0.93 -0.19 2.73
C ALA A 50 -0.52 -0.18 4.21
N PHE A 51 0.78 -0.23 4.52
CA PHE A 51 1.28 -0.14 5.89
C PHE A 51 1.15 1.28 6.42
N ASP A 52 1.59 2.27 5.64
CA ASP A 52 1.61 3.68 6.03
C ASP A 52 0.20 4.27 6.14
N SER A 53 -0.80 3.76 5.39
CA SER A 53 -2.21 4.16 5.52
C SER A 53 -2.83 3.89 6.90
N ASN A 54 -2.16 3.12 7.78
CA ASN A 54 -2.56 3.03 9.17
C ASN A 54 -2.17 4.27 10.00
N MET A 55 -1.16 5.02 9.56
CA MET A 55 -0.59 6.16 10.28
C MET A 55 -0.85 7.49 9.59
N TYR A 56 -0.93 7.49 8.27
CA TYR A 56 -1.14 8.69 7.44
C TYR A 56 -2.48 8.64 6.72
N GLU A 57 -2.96 9.77 6.27
CA GLU A 57 -4.21 9.87 5.52
C GLU A 57 -4.06 10.85 4.35
N PRO A 58 -4.68 10.53 3.17
CA PRO A 58 -4.75 11.41 2.02
C PRO A 58 -5.89 12.43 2.16
N LEU A 59 -6.04 13.33 1.20
CA LEU A 59 -7.20 14.20 1.10
C LEU A 59 -8.46 13.43 0.72
N VAL A 60 -8.33 12.50 -0.21
CA VAL A 60 -9.38 11.63 -0.76
C VAL A 60 -8.89 10.21 -0.65
N GLN A 61 -9.72 9.31 -0.13
CA GLN A 61 -9.44 7.86 -0.11
C GLN A 61 -10.40 7.13 -1.03
N HIS A 62 -10.18 5.83 -1.24
CA HIS A 62 -11.10 4.98 -1.99
C HIS A 62 -11.91 4.07 -1.05
N ASP A 63 -13.18 3.88 -1.39
CA ASP A 63 -13.99 2.84 -0.77
C ASP A 63 -13.63 1.44 -1.34
N GLU A 64 -14.31 0.39 -0.85
CA GLU A 64 -14.09 -0.99 -1.30
C GLU A 64 -14.41 -1.23 -2.80
N GLN A 65 -15.10 -0.31 -3.45
CA GLN A 65 -15.43 -0.31 -4.88
C GLN A 65 -14.53 0.66 -5.67
N LEU A 66 -13.43 1.14 -5.07
CA LEU A 66 -12.47 2.09 -5.66
C LEU A 66 -13.08 3.44 -6.04
N ARG A 67 -14.17 3.85 -5.39
CA ARG A 67 -14.79 5.16 -5.59
C ARG A 67 -14.18 6.16 -4.62
N PRO A 68 -13.91 7.40 -5.06
CA PRO A 68 -13.36 8.43 -4.18
C PRO A 68 -14.35 8.77 -3.06
N GLU A 69 -13.86 8.73 -1.81
CA GLU A 69 -14.63 9.15 -0.64
C GLU A 69 -13.83 10.15 0.23
N PRO A 70 -14.52 10.99 1.03
CA PRO A 70 -13.87 11.98 1.89
C PRO A 70 -12.94 11.37 2.94
N ALA A 71 -11.69 11.90 3.02
CA ALA A 71 -10.75 11.66 4.10
C ALA A 71 -10.39 12.99 4.80
N LEU A 72 -9.18 13.54 4.60
CA LEU A 72 -8.82 14.85 5.14
C LEU A 72 -9.51 16.02 4.40
N ALA A 73 -9.97 15.82 3.16
CA ALA A 73 -10.94 16.71 2.53
C ALA A 73 -12.36 16.21 2.83
N THR A 74 -13.30 17.13 3.06
CA THR A 74 -14.71 16.83 3.31
C THR A 74 -15.56 16.90 2.05
N GLU A 75 -15.13 17.73 1.10
CA GLU A 75 -15.78 17.95 -0.20
C GLU A 75 -14.78 18.52 -1.21
N TRP A 76 -15.04 18.33 -2.48
CA TRP A 76 -14.28 18.91 -3.58
C TRP A 76 -15.18 19.21 -4.77
N SER A 77 -14.75 20.19 -5.57
CA SER A 77 -15.44 20.58 -6.79
C SER A 77 -14.47 21.16 -7.80
N GLN A 78 -14.74 20.94 -9.07
CA GLN A 78 -14.01 21.58 -10.15
C GLN A 78 -14.54 23.01 -10.34
N THR A 79 -13.69 24.01 -10.09
CA THR A 79 -14.03 25.44 -10.20
C THR A 79 -13.66 26.04 -11.57
N ALA A 80 -12.75 25.39 -12.28
CA ALA A 80 -12.38 25.62 -13.66
C ALA A 80 -11.91 24.31 -14.29
N PRO A 81 -11.80 24.18 -15.62
CA PRO A 81 -11.39 22.92 -16.26
C PRO A 81 -10.06 22.35 -15.75
N ASP A 82 -9.18 23.21 -15.26
CA ASP A 82 -7.85 22.90 -14.72
C ASP A 82 -7.70 23.28 -13.23
N VAL A 83 -8.80 23.52 -12.50
CA VAL A 83 -8.76 23.88 -11.07
C VAL A 83 -9.77 23.09 -10.26
N TRP A 84 -9.27 22.33 -9.30
CA TRP A 84 -10.06 21.64 -8.29
C TRP A 84 -9.92 22.32 -6.93
N ARG A 85 -11.04 22.63 -6.29
CA ARG A 85 -11.08 23.17 -4.92
C ARG A 85 -11.44 22.07 -3.95
N PHE A 86 -10.63 21.94 -2.89
CA PHE A 86 -10.87 21.01 -1.77
C PHE A 86 -11.13 21.78 -0.48
N LYS A 87 -12.19 21.37 0.25
CA LYS A 87 -12.47 21.84 1.60
C LYS A 87 -11.91 20.85 2.60
N LEU A 88 -11.06 21.32 3.50
CA LEU A 88 -10.33 20.50 4.46
C LEU A 88 -11.15 20.29 5.73
N ARG A 89 -10.96 19.12 6.34
CA ARG A 89 -11.58 18.77 7.61
C ARG A 89 -11.00 19.60 8.75
N ARG A 90 -11.88 20.19 9.55
CA ARG A 90 -11.48 21.00 10.71
C ARG A 90 -11.29 20.12 11.94
N GLY A 91 -10.40 20.54 12.85
CA GLY A 91 -10.18 19.89 14.14
C GLY A 91 -9.36 18.60 14.07
N VAL A 92 -8.84 18.23 12.91
CA VAL A 92 -7.88 17.12 12.76
C VAL A 92 -6.55 17.52 13.40
N LYS A 93 -5.90 16.55 14.06
CA LYS A 93 -4.57 16.71 14.65
C LYS A 93 -3.65 15.61 14.15
N PHE A 94 -2.40 15.95 13.95
CA PHE A 94 -1.33 14.98 13.80
C PHE A 94 -1.07 14.24 15.12
N HIS A 95 -0.31 13.15 15.08
CA HIS A 95 -0.03 12.30 16.24
C HIS A 95 0.70 13.06 17.36
N ASP A 96 1.49 14.07 17.03
CA ASP A 96 2.16 14.95 18.00
C ASP A 96 1.23 16.03 18.58
N GLY A 97 -0.02 16.08 18.16
CA GLY A 97 -1.04 17.02 18.62
C GLY A 97 -1.09 18.33 17.83
N SER A 98 -0.18 18.58 16.87
CA SER A 98 -0.21 19.75 16.00
C SER A 98 -1.46 19.75 15.09
N PRO A 99 -2.04 20.92 14.77
CA PRO A 99 -3.24 20.99 13.94
C PRO A 99 -2.91 20.74 12.46
N PHE A 100 -3.82 20.04 11.76
CA PHE A 100 -3.81 19.92 10.31
C PHE A 100 -4.45 21.13 9.65
N THR A 101 -3.78 21.72 8.65
CA THR A 101 -4.23 22.88 7.89
C THR A 101 -3.82 22.80 6.42
N ALA A 102 -4.23 23.81 5.64
CA ALA A 102 -3.84 23.97 4.24
C ALA A 102 -2.33 24.13 4.04
N ASP A 103 -1.59 24.64 5.04
CA ASP A 103 -0.12 24.75 4.97
C ASP A 103 0.54 23.37 4.86
N ASP A 104 -0.02 22.36 5.52
CA ASP A 104 0.48 20.98 5.46
C ASP A 104 0.23 20.36 4.07
N VAL A 105 -0.90 20.68 3.43
CA VAL A 105 -1.20 20.20 2.07
C VAL A 105 -0.24 20.84 1.05
N VAL A 106 -0.02 22.15 1.12
CA VAL A 106 0.93 22.86 0.26
C VAL A 106 2.36 22.32 0.46
N PHE A 107 2.78 22.15 1.71
CA PHE A 107 4.07 21.57 2.06
C PHE A 107 4.23 20.14 1.53
N SER A 108 3.20 19.31 1.72
CA SER A 108 3.19 17.92 1.25
C SER A 108 3.32 17.83 -0.28
N TYR A 109 2.70 18.75 -1.02
CA TYR A 109 2.88 18.86 -2.46
C TYR A 109 4.33 19.21 -2.85
N GLN A 110 4.91 20.19 -2.19
CA GLN A 110 6.31 20.58 -2.44
C GLN A 110 7.27 19.41 -2.13
N ARG A 111 6.99 18.66 -1.06
CA ARG A 111 7.79 17.53 -0.64
C ARG A 111 7.68 16.33 -1.58
N VAL A 112 6.47 15.98 -2.02
CA VAL A 112 6.25 14.84 -2.93
C VAL A 112 6.82 15.09 -4.33
N THR A 113 6.87 16.35 -4.78
CA THR A 113 7.47 16.74 -6.05
C THR A 113 8.97 17.06 -5.94
N GLY A 114 9.48 17.11 -4.71
CA GLY A 114 10.87 17.42 -4.41
C GLY A 114 11.84 16.24 -4.59
N PRO A 115 13.14 16.50 -4.40
CA PRO A 115 14.16 15.47 -4.51
C PRO A 115 13.96 14.34 -3.49
N GLY A 116 14.31 13.11 -3.87
CA GLY A 116 14.25 11.91 -3.02
C GLY A 116 12.89 11.23 -2.99
N SER A 117 11.81 11.91 -3.40
CA SER A 117 10.48 11.31 -3.46
C SER A 117 10.35 10.33 -4.63
N ASN A 118 9.84 9.14 -4.35
CA ASN A 118 9.45 8.14 -5.35
C ASN A 118 7.93 8.14 -5.63
N LEU A 119 7.18 9.05 -5.01
CA LEU A 119 5.71 9.14 -5.16
C LEU A 119 5.27 10.29 -6.09
N SER A 120 6.20 11.02 -6.70
CA SER A 120 5.91 12.17 -7.57
C SER A 120 4.98 11.85 -8.76
N ALA A 121 4.94 10.58 -9.19
CA ALA A 121 4.04 10.10 -10.24
C ALA A 121 2.55 10.31 -9.88
N SER A 122 2.18 10.20 -8.60
CA SER A 122 0.80 10.36 -8.12
C SER A 122 0.25 11.78 -8.25
N VAL A 123 1.12 12.77 -8.48
CA VAL A 123 0.73 14.20 -8.62
C VAL A 123 1.27 14.81 -9.91
N THR A 124 1.60 13.98 -10.91
CA THR A 124 2.27 14.42 -12.16
C THR A 124 1.48 15.48 -12.91
N LEU A 125 0.15 15.41 -12.92
CA LEU A 125 -0.70 16.36 -13.61
C LEU A 125 -0.95 17.63 -12.80
N VAL A 126 -0.66 17.64 -11.50
CA VAL A 126 -0.76 18.85 -10.67
C VAL A 126 0.42 19.77 -10.99
N LYS A 127 0.12 21.02 -11.26
CA LYS A 127 1.09 22.10 -11.50
C LYS A 127 1.43 22.84 -10.22
N GLU A 128 0.42 23.10 -9.39
CA GLU A 128 0.53 23.92 -8.20
C GLU A 128 -0.60 23.60 -7.22
N VAL A 129 -0.33 23.68 -5.92
CA VAL A 129 -1.34 23.67 -4.86
C VAL A 129 -1.33 25.02 -4.16
N LYS A 130 -2.47 25.73 -4.18
CA LYS A 130 -2.65 27.07 -3.62
C LYS A 130 -3.45 27.03 -2.34
N LYS A 131 -2.91 27.59 -1.27
CA LYS A 131 -3.68 27.91 -0.07
C LYS A 131 -4.63 29.07 -0.36
N ILE A 132 -5.92 28.87 -0.15
CA ILE A 132 -6.95 29.93 -0.24
C ILE A 132 -7.25 30.49 1.15
N ASP A 133 -7.44 29.60 2.11
CA ASP A 133 -7.53 29.86 3.54
C ASP A 133 -7.00 28.66 4.33
N ASP A 134 -7.06 28.68 5.65
CA ASP A 134 -6.52 27.59 6.50
C ASP A 134 -7.18 26.23 6.26
N TYR A 135 -8.36 26.19 5.63
CA TYR A 135 -9.12 24.97 5.36
C TYR A 135 -9.65 24.87 3.94
N THR A 136 -9.01 25.58 3.01
CA THR A 136 -9.36 25.52 1.58
C THR A 136 -8.10 25.58 0.74
N VAL A 137 -7.94 24.62 -0.19
CA VAL A 137 -6.86 24.59 -1.17
C VAL A 137 -7.39 24.44 -2.58
N ASP A 138 -6.72 25.05 -3.54
CA ASP A 138 -6.93 24.85 -4.96
C ASP A 138 -5.76 24.08 -5.57
N PHE A 139 -6.08 22.98 -6.25
CA PHE A 139 -5.16 22.23 -7.09
C PHE A 139 -5.28 22.76 -8.52
N VAL A 140 -4.23 23.34 -9.03
CA VAL A 140 -4.13 23.77 -10.43
C VAL A 140 -3.42 22.68 -11.21
N THR A 141 -4.05 22.12 -12.23
CA THR A 141 -3.50 21.08 -13.09
C THR A 141 -2.83 21.67 -14.34
N LYS A 142 -2.00 20.87 -15.01
CA LYS A 142 -1.27 21.28 -16.24
C LYS A 142 -2.17 21.39 -17.48
N GLY A 143 -3.40 20.95 -17.37
CA GLY A 143 -4.47 21.00 -18.36
C GLY A 143 -5.76 20.47 -17.73
N PRO A 144 -6.86 20.39 -18.47
CA PRO A 144 -8.11 19.82 -17.95
C PRO A 144 -7.91 18.40 -17.40
N ASP A 145 -8.30 18.19 -16.17
CA ASP A 145 -8.17 16.91 -15.48
C ASP A 145 -9.48 16.61 -14.73
N PRO A 146 -10.38 15.83 -15.32
CA PRO A 146 -11.68 15.52 -14.71
C PRO A 146 -11.59 14.43 -13.62
N ILE A 147 -10.45 13.75 -13.45
CA ILE A 147 -10.31 12.60 -12.56
C ILE A 147 -9.32 12.80 -11.42
N LEU A 148 -8.80 14.01 -11.22
CA LEU A 148 -7.81 14.31 -10.17
C LEU A 148 -8.14 13.71 -8.79
N PRO A 149 -9.41 13.72 -8.28
CA PRO A 149 -9.72 13.10 -7.00
C PRO A 149 -9.45 11.58 -6.95
N ASN A 150 -9.48 10.89 -8.10
CA ASN A 150 -9.12 9.47 -8.19
C ASN A 150 -7.60 9.24 -8.26
N GLU A 151 -6.81 10.24 -8.59
CA GLU A 151 -5.36 10.09 -8.77
C GLU A 151 -4.58 10.34 -7.48
N ILE A 152 -5.10 11.24 -6.62
CA ILE A 152 -4.41 11.66 -5.39
C ILE A 152 -4.71 10.80 -4.15
N PHE A 153 -5.40 9.66 -4.31
CA PHE A 153 -5.82 8.79 -3.19
C PHE A 153 -4.66 8.16 -2.40
N ALA A 154 -3.51 7.98 -3.03
CA ALA A 154 -2.32 7.40 -2.40
C ALA A 154 -1.31 8.47 -1.93
N TRP A 155 -1.68 9.75 -2.01
CA TRP A 155 -0.82 10.83 -1.60
C TRP A 155 -1.19 11.31 -0.19
N ASP A 156 -0.52 10.74 0.78
CA ASP A 156 -0.71 11.03 2.20
C ASP A 156 -0.17 12.41 2.57
N ILE A 157 -0.81 13.05 3.55
CA ILE A 157 -0.42 14.40 4.01
C ILE A 157 0.51 14.30 5.22
N MET A 158 1.61 15.03 5.17
CA MET A 158 2.61 15.13 6.23
C MET A 158 2.54 16.49 6.95
N SER A 159 2.85 16.48 8.25
CA SER A 159 2.94 17.72 9.04
C SER A 159 4.15 18.54 8.64
N LYS A 160 3.91 19.75 8.18
CA LYS A 160 4.96 20.74 7.86
C LYS A 160 5.85 21.01 9.06
N SER A 161 5.24 21.35 10.20
CA SER A 161 5.96 21.72 11.42
C SER A 161 6.82 20.58 11.97
N TRP A 162 6.33 19.33 11.87
CA TRP A 162 7.10 18.16 12.28
C TRP A 162 8.30 17.92 11.34
N CYS A 163 8.09 18.04 10.04
CA CYS A 163 9.16 17.87 9.07
C CYS A 163 10.26 18.95 9.24
N GLU A 164 9.89 20.21 9.41
CA GLU A 164 10.81 21.31 9.67
C GLU A 164 11.58 21.12 10.98
N LYS A 165 10.89 20.71 12.05
CA LYS A 165 11.52 20.46 13.35
C LYS A 165 12.58 19.36 13.30
N ASN A 166 12.38 18.34 12.47
CA ASN A 166 13.24 17.16 12.41
C ASN A 166 14.20 17.16 11.21
N GLY A 167 14.25 18.24 10.41
CA GLY A 167 15.13 18.37 9.25
C GLY A 167 14.81 17.37 8.13
N VAL A 168 13.51 17.10 7.90
CA VAL A 168 13.04 16.13 6.90
C VAL A 168 12.07 16.76 5.89
N GLU A 169 12.30 18.01 5.53
CA GLU A 169 11.55 18.73 4.49
C GLU A 169 11.70 18.07 3.12
N ARG A 170 12.74 17.26 2.95
CA ARG A 170 13.00 16.43 1.79
C ARG A 170 12.84 14.95 2.13
N ALA A 171 12.26 14.15 1.21
CA ALA A 171 12.28 12.70 1.34
C ALA A 171 13.71 12.15 1.18
N ALA A 172 14.02 11.06 1.89
CA ALA A 172 15.25 10.31 1.67
C ALA A 172 15.16 9.49 0.38
N ASP A 173 16.18 9.53 -0.45
CA ASP A 173 16.26 8.73 -1.66
C ASP A 173 16.76 7.32 -1.34
N LEU A 174 15.82 6.39 -1.11
CA LEU A 174 16.15 5.00 -0.80
C LEU A 174 16.85 4.28 -1.97
N THR A 175 16.78 4.80 -3.20
CA THR A 175 17.54 4.21 -4.33
C THR A 175 19.03 4.46 -4.19
N LYS A 176 19.40 5.48 -3.43
CA LYS A 176 20.78 5.82 -3.06
C LYS A 176 21.15 5.38 -1.65
N SER A 177 20.30 4.57 -1.01
CA SER A 177 20.48 4.16 0.39
C SER A 177 20.58 5.35 1.37
N GLU A 178 19.90 6.46 1.05
CA GLU A 178 19.77 7.58 1.97
C GLU A 178 18.78 7.24 3.09
N GLU A 179 19.06 7.74 4.30
CA GLU A 179 18.18 7.68 5.45
C GLU A 179 18.07 9.07 6.09
N ASN A 180 16.93 9.34 6.71
CA ASN A 180 16.70 10.53 7.52
C ASN A 180 15.79 10.19 8.71
N TYR A 181 15.42 11.18 9.52
CA TYR A 181 14.58 10.95 10.70
C TYR A 181 13.22 10.30 10.33
N ALA A 182 12.60 10.67 9.21
CA ALA A 182 11.32 10.08 8.77
C ALA A 182 11.44 8.62 8.33
N THR A 183 12.65 8.12 8.01
CA THR A 183 12.85 6.69 7.69
C THR A 183 12.45 5.77 8.83
N GLY A 184 12.67 6.19 10.09
CA GLY A 184 12.35 5.41 11.29
C GLY A 184 11.21 5.96 12.14
N HIS A 185 10.66 7.14 11.80
CA HIS A 185 9.66 7.84 12.61
C HIS A 185 8.48 8.32 11.76
N ALA A 186 7.30 8.34 12.35
CA ALA A 186 6.06 8.76 11.68
C ALA A 186 5.29 9.79 12.50
N ASN A 187 4.66 10.76 11.83
CA ASN A 187 3.73 11.71 12.41
C ASN A 187 2.62 12.01 11.40
N GLY A 188 1.61 11.16 11.35
CA GLY A 188 0.44 11.33 10.49
C GLY A 188 -0.80 11.72 11.28
N THR A 189 -1.96 11.63 10.61
CA THR A 189 -3.27 11.91 11.19
C THR A 189 -4.09 10.66 11.43
N GLY A 190 -3.57 9.49 11.05
CA GLY A 190 -4.29 8.23 10.97
C GLY A 190 -4.67 7.58 12.29
N PRO A 191 -5.40 6.43 12.21
CA PRO A 191 -5.98 5.75 13.37
C PRO A 191 -4.96 5.09 14.29
N PHE A 192 -3.72 4.89 13.85
CA PHE A 192 -2.64 4.32 14.65
C PHE A 192 -1.41 5.21 14.69
N ILE A 193 -0.69 5.15 15.80
CA ILE A 193 0.57 5.86 16.07
C ILE A 193 1.71 4.84 16.08
N LEU A 194 2.84 5.16 15.46
CA LEU A 194 4.06 4.37 15.56
C LEU A 194 4.60 4.43 16.97
N ALA A 195 4.64 3.29 17.67
CA ALA A 195 5.15 3.18 19.04
C ALA A 195 6.57 2.66 19.11
N ASP A 196 6.93 1.68 18.25
CA ASP A 196 8.27 1.10 18.20
C ASP A 196 8.53 0.53 16.80
N ARG A 197 9.79 0.58 16.38
CA ARG A 197 10.23 0.01 15.12
C ARG A 197 11.61 -0.63 15.24
N GLN A 198 11.68 -1.90 14.88
CA GLN A 198 12.91 -2.66 14.71
C GLN A 198 12.98 -3.10 13.24
N PRO A 199 13.71 -2.36 12.36
CA PRO A 199 13.73 -2.61 10.92
C PRO A 199 14.06 -4.07 10.59
N GLY A 200 13.30 -4.67 9.69
CA GLY A 200 13.47 -6.06 9.28
C GLY A 200 12.99 -7.10 10.29
N VAL A 201 12.48 -6.71 11.45
CA VAL A 201 12.05 -7.59 12.53
C VAL A 201 10.60 -7.34 12.91
N GLN A 202 10.31 -6.16 13.49
CA GLN A 202 9.01 -5.85 14.07
C GLN A 202 8.70 -4.37 14.00
N THR A 203 7.42 -4.04 13.83
CA THR A 203 6.90 -2.68 14.01
C THR A 203 5.64 -2.72 14.86
N THR A 204 5.58 -1.87 15.88
CA THR A 204 4.45 -1.78 16.82
C THR A 204 3.71 -0.48 16.61
N LEU A 205 2.40 -0.59 16.38
CA LEU A 205 1.47 0.50 16.27
C LEU A 205 0.51 0.47 17.47
N VAL A 206 0.17 1.64 18.03
CA VAL A 206 -0.84 1.78 19.07
C VAL A 206 -1.99 2.63 18.57
N LYS A 207 -3.18 2.37 19.06
CA LYS A 207 -4.38 3.11 18.69
C LYS A 207 -4.21 4.61 18.98
N ASN A 208 -4.56 5.45 18.03
CA ASN A 208 -4.63 6.90 18.22
C ASN A 208 -5.92 7.27 18.96
N PRO A 209 -5.84 7.70 20.24
CA PRO A 209 -7.04 8.06 21.01
C PRO A 209 -7.69 9.35 20.52
N ASN A 210 -6.97 10.16 19.75
CA ASN A 210 -7.41 11.46 19.25
C ASN A 210 -7.76 11.43 17.75
N TRP A 211 -7.86 10.23 17.17
CA TRP A 211 -8.23 10.13 15.78
C TRP A 211 -9.62 10.73 15.51
N TRP A 212 -9.71 11.55 14.49
CA TRP A 212 -10.93 12.28 14.11
C TRP A 212 -12.06 11.37 13.59
N GLY A 213 -11.70 10.18 13.09
CA GLY A 213 -12.64 9.21 12.53
C GLY A 213 -13.31 8.36 13.61
N LYS A 214 -14.27 7.51 13.18
CA LYS A 214 -14.90 6.51 14.04
C LYS A 214 -14.25 5.16 13.82
N PRO A 215 -13.53 4.59 14.81
CA PRO A 215 -12.90 3.30 14.66
C PRO A 215 -13.90 2.20 14.27
N LYS A 216 -13.65 1.52 13.17
CA LYS A 216 -14.37 0.30 12.77
C LYS A 216 -13.66 -0.98 13.28
N PHE A 217 -12.71 -0.83 14.18
CA PHE A 217 -11.88 -1.88 14.76
C PHE A 217 -11.95 -1.82 16.30
N ASN A 218 -11.54 -2.92 16.95
CA ASN A 218 -11.59 -3.08 18.40
C ASN A 218 -10.24 -3.45 19.02
N ILE A 219 -9.13 -3.19 18.29
CA ILE A 219 -7.77 -3.44 18.74
C ILE A 219 -7.17 -2.17 19.36
N ASP A 220 -6.31 -2.35 20.36
CA ASP A 220 -5.60 -1.27 21.03
C ASP A 220 -4.16 -1.14 20.55
N LYS A 221 -3.59 -2.27 20.09
CA LYS A 221 -2.20 -2.40 19.64
C LYS A 221 -2.13 -3.36 18.45
N ALA A 222 -1.34 -3.02 17.46
CA ALA A 222 -1.07 -3.86 16.31
C ALA A 222 0.44 -4.09 16.21
N VAL A 223 0.86 -5.36 16.06
CA VAL A 223 2.27 -5.75 15.98
C VAL A 223 2.52 -6.44 14.65
N PHE A 224 3.29 -5.79 13.81
CA PHE A 224 3.77 -6.35 12.56
C PHE A 224 5.06 -7.12 12.78
N HIS A 225 5.16 -8.33 12.19
CA HIS A 225 6.35 -9.15 12.17
C HIS A 225 6.78 -9.40 10.71
N ARG A 226 8.04 -9.11 10.40
CA ARG A 226 8.61 -9.57 9.14
C ARG A 226 9.04 -11.03 9.29
N ILE A 227 8.37 -11.94 8.58
CA ILE A 227 8.72 -13.36 8.54
C ILE A 227 8.88 -13.77 7.07
N ALA A 228 10.11 -13.76 6.56
CA ALA A 228 10.39 -14.00 5.14
C ALA A 228 10.05 -15.42 4.68
N ASP A 229 10.35 -16.43 5.53
CA ASP A 229 10.04 -17.81 5.20
C ASP A 229 8.54 -18.09 5.32
N GLN A 230 7.93 -18.55 4.23
CA GLN A 230 6.48 -18.79 4.16
C GLN A 230 6.00 -19.90 5.10
N HIS A 231 6.80 -20.97 5.30
CA HIS A 231 6.39 -22.10 6.13
C HIS A 231 6.39 -21.69 7.61
N THR A 232 7.39 -20.93 8.04
CA THR A 232 7.46 -20.35 9.38
C THR A 232 6.28 -19.41 9.62
N ARG A 233 5.91 -18.59 8.62
CA ARG A 233 4.79 -17.66 8.73
C ARG A 233 3.44 -18.37 8.87
N ILE A 234 3.22 -19.45 8.10
CA ILE A 234 2.00 -20.27 8.22
C ILE A 234 1.99 -21.07 9.52
N ALA A 235 3.13 -21.62 9.96
CA ALA A 235 3.21 -22.31 11.24
C ALA A 235 2.84 -21.39 12.43
N ALA A 236 3.33 -20.15 12.43
CA ALA A 236 3.00 -19.16 13.45
C ALA A 236 1.50 -18.76 13.45
N LEU A 237 0.85 -18.75 12.27
CA LEU A 237 -0.62 -18.56 12.20
C LEU A 237 -1.37 -19.78 12.78
N LEU A 238 -0.94 -20.98 12.43
CA LEU A 238 -1.60 -22.21 12.89
C LEU A 238 -1.42 -22.46 14.40
N SER A 239 -0.30 -22.00 15.00
CA SER A 239 -0.06 -22.06 16.45
C SER A 239 -0.79 -20.98 17.25
N GLY A 240 -1.29 -19.92 16.59
CA GLY A 240 -1.91 -18.77 17.25
C GLY A 240 -0.93 -17.71 17.71
N ASP A 241 0.33 -17.76 17.31
CA ASP A 241 1.32 -16.69 17.56
C ASP A 241 1.04 -15.45 16.70
N LEU A 242 0.36 -15.66 15.56
CA LEU A 242 -0.14 -14.61 14.68
C LEU A 242 -1.66 -14.69 14.53
N ASP A 243 -2.30 -13.55 14.40
CA ASP A 243 -3.73 -13.40 14.18
C ASP A 243 -4.05 -13.30 12.67
N MET A 244 -3.09 -12.85 11.84
CA MET A 244 -3.23 -12.75 10.38
C MET A 244 -1.88 -12.95 9.67
N VAL A 245 -1.94 -13.54 8.50
CA VAL A 245 -0.82 -13.54 7.54
C VAL A 245 -1.27 -13.00 6.19
N TYR A 246 -0.39 -12.30 5.53
CA TYR A 246 -0.54 -11.77 4.18
C TYR A 246 0.82 -11.90 3.46
N THR A 247 0.94 -12.55 2.34
CA THR A 247 -0.05 -13.30 1.56
C THR A 247 -0.10 -14.76 2.00
N VAL A 248 -1.25 -15.44 1.76
CA VAL A 248 -1.37 -16.89 1.99
C VAL A 248 -0.94 -17.62 0.71
N PRO A 249 0.04 -18.52 0.77
CA PRO A 249 0.41 -19.35 -0.39
C PRO A 249 -0.76 -20.23 -0.83
N PRO A 250 -1.02 -20.40 -2.14
CA PRO A 250 -2.15 -21.20 -2.62
C PRO A 250 -2.19 -22.65 -2.12
N GLN A 251 -1.02 -23.24 -1.85
CA GLN A 251 -0.91 -24.60 -1.32
C GLN A 251 -1.40 -24.74 0.12
N ASP A 252 -1.39 -23.67 0.92
CA ASP A 252 -1.74 -23.69 2.34
C ASP A 252 -3.19 -23.30 2.62
N ILE A 253 -3.90 -22.76 1.60
CA ILE A 253 -5.29 -22.28 1.72
C ILE A 253 -6.22 -23.36 2.27
N GLU A 254 -6.13 -24.59 1.75
CA GLU A 254 -7.00 -25.68 2.18
C GLU A 254 -6.77 -26.08 3.65
N THR A 255 -5.51 -26.11 4.08
CA THR A 255 -5.13 -26.41 5.46
C THR A 255 -5.66 -25.35 6.41
N ILE A 256 -5.45 -24.07 6.08
CA ILE A 256 -5.93 -22.94 6.89
C ILE A 256 -7.46 -22.94 6.96
N ALA A 257 -8.14 -23.14 5.82
CA ALA A 257 -9.61 -23.14 5.76
C ALA A 257 -10.25 -24.27 6.59
N LYS A 258 -9.54 -25.39 6.82
CA LYS A 258 -9.97 -26.48 7.67
C LYS A 258 -9.61 -26.30 9.14
N THR A 259 -8.76 -25.33 9.48
CA THR A 259 -8.32 -25.09 10.85
C THR A 259 -9.41 -24.32 11.62
N PRO A 260 -9.89 -24.82 12.77
CA PRO A 260 -10.86 -24.12 13.59
C PRO A 260 -10.38 -22.69 13.93
N HIS A 261 -11.32 -21.75 13.96
CA HIS A 261 -11.08 -20.31 14.26
C HIS A 261 -10.31 -19.52 13.21
N LEU A 262 -9.81 -20.14 12.13
CA LEU A 262 -9.19 -19.45 11.01
C LEU A 262 -10.18 -19.34 9.84
N LYS A 263 -9.99 -18.30 9.03
CA LYS A 263 -10.72 -18.11 7.77
C LYS A 263 -9.83 -17.53 6.70
N ILE A 264 -10.11 -17.88 5.46
CA ILE A 264 -9.52 -17.24 4.29
C ILE A 264 -10.37 -16.03 3.92
N ILE A 265 -9.73 -14.87 3.77
CA ILE A 265 -10.32 -13.68 3.17
C ILE A 265 -9.68 -13.54 1.79
N GLN A 266 -10.53 -13.47 0.77
CA GLN A 266 -10.10 -13.35 -0.62
C GLN A 266 -10.82 -12.17 -1.28
N GLY A 267 -10.08 -11.44 -2.11
CA GLY A 267 -10.60 -10.34 -2.91
C GLY A 267 -9.84 -10.20 -4.22
N PRO A 268 -10.37 -9.40 -5.16
CA PRO A 268 -9.61 -9.01 -6.36
C PRO A 268 -8.39 -8.18 -5.95
N GLU A 269 -7.28 -8.38 -6.67
CA GLU A 269 -6.07 -7.59 -6.51
C GLU A 269 -5.81 -6.80 -7.78
N LEU A 270 -5.45 -5.52 -7.64
CA LEU A 270 -5.07 -4.63 -8.75
C LEU A 270 -3.61 -4.86 -9.19
N ARG A 271 -3.20 -6.11 -9.28
CA ARG A 271 -1.84 -6.50 -9.62
C ARG A 271 -1.81 -7.41 -10.84
N THR A 272 -1.09 -6.98 -11.85
CA THR A 272 -0.81 -7.78 -13.05
C THR A 272 0.62 -8.26 -13.03
N ILE A 273 0.83 -9.58 -13.16
CA ILE A 273 2.15 -10.19 -13.35
C ILE A 273 2.37 -10.38 -14.85
N TYR A 274 3.43 -9.80 -15.37
CA TYR A 274 3.72 -9.82 -16.79
C TYR A 274 5.22 -9.90 -17.08
N LEU A 275 5.57 -10.27 -18.33
CA LEU A 275 6.92 -10.17 -18.84
C LEU A 275 7.07 -8.87 -19.63
N GLY A 276 7.92 -7.97 -19.14
CA GLY A 276 8.30 -6.74 -19.84
C GLY A 276 9.48 -6.97 -20.77
N PHE A 277 9.44 -6.40 -21.97
CA PHE A 277 10.53 -6.47 -22.93
C PHE A 277 11.12 -5.10 -23.19
N ASP A 278 12.45 -4.99 -23.15
CA ASP A 278 13.15 -3.80 -23.60
C ASP A 278 13.08 -3.73 -25.13
N VAL A 279 12.26 -2.84 -25.64
CA VAL A 279 12.09 -2.61 -27.09
C VAL A 279 12.76 -1.31 -27.56
N ALA A 280 13.36 -0.55 -26.65
CA ALA A 280 13.96 0.75 -26.97
C ALA A 280 15.42 0.63 -27.40
N ARG A 281 16.23 -0.15 -26.68
CA ARG A 281 17.66 -0.29 -26.96
C ARG A 281 17.92 -1.03 -28.25
N ASP A 282 19.02 -0.69 -28.92
CA ASP A 282 19.46 -1.42 -30.13
C ASP A 282 20.13 -2.75 -29.79
N GLU A 283 20.73 -2.86 -28.61
CA GLU A 283 21.28 -4.08 -28.03
C GLU A 283 20.83 -4.22 -26.58
N LEU A 284 20.46 -5.44 -26.15
CA LEU A 284 20.09 -5.74 -24.77
C LEU A 284 21.33 -5.74 -23.87
N LEU A 285 21.21 -5.19 -22.65
CA LEU A 285 22.32 -5.07 -21.70
C LEU A 285 22.90 -6.44 -21.29
N GLU A 286 22.05 -7.37 -20.94
CA GLU A 286 22.38 -8.67 -20.33
C GLU A 286 22.14 -9.81 -21.34
N SER A 287 22.53 -9.64 -22.61
CA SER A 287 22.28 -10.63 -23.67
C SER A 287 23.57 -11.20 -24.23
N ASN A 288 23.57 -12.49 -24.55
CA ASN A 288 24.59 -13.13 -25.37
C ASN A 288 24.43 -12.84 -26.87
N VAL A 289 23.29 -12.31 -27.30
CA VAL A 289 23.06 -11.85 -28.65
C VAL A 289 23.60 -10.43 -28.78
N LYS A 290 24.69 -10.26 -29.55
CA LYS A 290 25.35 -8.97 -29.73
C LYS A 290 24.94 -8.29 -31.03
N GLY A 291 25.00 -6.95 -31.05
CA GLY A 291 24.73 -6.11 -32.22
C GLY A 291 23.26 -6.03 -32.63
N LYS A 292 22.33 -6.60 -31.87
CA LYS A 292 20.88 -6.49 -32.14
C LYS A 292 20.04 -6.74 -30.89
N ASN A 293 18.81 -6.23 -30.91
CA ASN A 293 17.79 -6.48 -29.93
C ASN A 293 16.63 -7.29 -30.55
N PRO A 294 16.57 -8.61 -30.32
CA PRO A 294 15.50 -9.44 -30.86
C PRO A 294 14.10 -9.04 -30.37
N MET A 295 13.98 -8.40 -29.19
CA MET A 295 12.70 -8.01 -28.62
C MET A 295 12.02 -6.85 -29.37
N LYS A 296 12.74 -6.14 -30.25
CA LYS A 296 12.15 -5.16 -31.17
C LYS A 296 11.21 -5.80 -32.20
N ASP A 297 11.44 -7.06 -32.54
CA ASP A 297 10.58 -7.79 -33.48
C ASP A 297 9.31 -8.28 -32.75
N ILE A 298 8.16 -7.84 -33.22
CA ILE A 298 6.87 -8.23 -32.68
C ILE A 298 6.60 -9.74 -32.74
N ARG A 299 7.18 -10.44 -33.75
CA ARG A 299 7.05 -11.89 -33.92
C ARG A 299 7.72 -12.61 -32.74
N VAL A 300 8.86 -12.11 -32.29
CA VAL A 300 9.57 -12.64 -31.12
C VAL A 300 8.72 -12.48 -29.86
N ARG A 301 8.18 -11.28 -29.61
CA ARG A 301 7.32 -11.04 -28.43
C ARG A 301 6.05 -11.89 -28.45
N LYS A 302 5.42 -12.05 -29.64
CA LYS A 302 4.26 -12.95 -29.81
C LYS A 302 4.63 -14.42 -29.57
N ALA A 303 5.82 -14.83 -29.97
CA ALA A 303 6.31 -16.18 -29.70
C ALA A 303 6.46 -16.46 -28.21
N PHE A 304 7.04 -15.52 -27.45
CA PHE A 304 7.08 -15.62 -25.99
C PHE A 304 5.68 -15.72 -25.39
N TYR A 305 4.75 -14.88 -25.82
CA TYR A 305 3.37 -14.90 -25.33
C TYR A 305 2.73 -16.29 -25.56
N GLN A 306 2.78 -16.80 -26.79
CA GLN A 306 2.15 -18.06 -27.17
C GLN A 306 2.86 -19.31 -26.60
N ALA A 307 4.09 -19.17 -26.12
CA ALA A 307 4.82 -20.24 -25.45
C ALA A 307 4.43 -20.43 -23.98
N ILE A 308 3.69 -19.48 -23.37
CA ILE A 308 3.30 -19.51 -21.97
C ILE A 308 1.88 -20.07 -21.85
N ASP A 309 1.73 -21.18 -21.13
CA ASP A 309 0.44 -21.78 -20.81
C ASP A 309 -0.15 -21.12 -19.54
N GLU A 310 -0.84 -19.99 -19.73
CA GLU A 310 -1.45 -19.23 -18.63
C GLU A 310 -2.53 -20.04 -17.88
N GLU A 311 -3.25 -20.92 -18.58
CA GLU A 311 -4.26 -21.78 -17.93
C GLU A 311 -3.61 -22.86 -17.08
N ALA A 312 -2.46 -23.39 -17.49
CA ALA A 312 -1.70 -24.32 -16.64
C ALA A 312 -1.15 -23.59 -15.41
N ILE A 313 -0.66 -22.36 -15.55
CA ILE A 313 -0.22 -21.53 -14.41
C ILE A 313 -1.40 -21.31 -13.45
N LYS A 314 -2.56 -20.85 -13.95
CA LYS A 314 -3.77 -20.68 -13.14
C LYS A 314 -4.13 -21.94 -12.37
N ASN A 315 -4.25 -23.06 -13.07
CA ASN A 315 -4.85 -24.26 -12.49
C ASN A 315 -3.86 -25.09 -11.66
N LYS A 316 -2.60 -25.21 -12.11
CA LYS A 316 -1.60 -26.11 -11.47
C LYS A 316 -0.72 -25.38 -10.47
N VAL A 317 -0.32 -24.14 -10.75
CA VAL A 317 0.56 -23.35 -9.88
C VAL A 317 -0.27 -22.53 -8.89
N MET A 318 -1.22 -21.76 -9.41
CA MET A 318 -2.03 -20.85 -8.60
C MET A 318 -3.30 -21.49 -8.04
N ARG A 319 -3.56 -22.77 -8.32
CA ARG A 319 -4.72 -23.55 -7.81
C ARG A 319 -6.07 -22.84 -8.01
N GLY A 320 -6.22 -22.09 -9.11
CA GLY A 320 -7.41 -21.31 -9.43
C GLY A 320 -7.41 -19.88 -8.86
N TYR A 321 -6.42 -19.48 -8.06
CA TYR A 321 -6.32 -18.15 -7.44
C TYR A 321 -5.60 -17.12 -8.31
N ALA A 322 -5.75 -17.22 -9.62
CA ALA A 322 -5.28 -16.23 -10.59
C ALA A 322 -6.25 -16.16 -11.78
N ASN A 323 -6.28 -15.02 -12.45
CA ASN A 323 -7.07 -14.81 -13.65
C ASN A 323 -6.14 -14.42 -14.80
N PRO A 324 -5.98 -15.29 -15.83
CA PRO A 324 -5.28 -14.92 -17.04
C PRO A 324 -5.97 -13.74 -17.75
N ILE A 325 -5.20 -12.72 -18.11
CA ILE A 325 -5.70 -11.51 -18.77
C ILE A 325 -4.81 -11.15 -19.97
N GLY A 326 -5.39 -10.47 -20.96
CA GLY A 326 -4.67 -9.96 -22.14
C GLY A 326 -4.32 -8.48 -22.03
N SER A 327 -4.71 -7.82 -20.94
CA SER A 327 -4.49 -6.41 -20.68
C SER A 327 -3.64 -6.23 -19.41
N ILE A 328 -2.90 -5.11 -19.33
CA ILE A 328 -2.24 -4.71 -18.09
C ILE A 328 -3.24 -4.11 -17.07
N ILE A 329 -4.39 -3.63 -17.54
CA ILE A 329 -5.47 -3.09 -16.72
C ILE A 329 -6.37 -4.24 -16.28
N THR A 330 -6.56 -4.40 -14.99
CA THR A 330 -7.39 -5.50 -14.45
C THR A 330 -8.88 -5.20 -14.51
N PRO A 331 -9.76 -6.21 -14.47
CA PRO A 331 -11.22 -5.99 -14.47
C PRO A 331 -11.76 -5.14 -13.32
N ALA A 332 -10.98 -4.95 -12.25
CA ALA A 332 -11.35 -4.11 -11.11
C ALA A 332 -10.90 -2.65 -11.27
N ASP A 333 -10.02 -2.36 -12.23
CA ASP A 333 -9.54 -0.99 -12.47
C ASP A 333 -10.56 -0.16 -13.25
N HIS A 334 -10.62 1.13 -12.94
CA HIS A 334 -11.31 2.09 -13.79
C HIS A 334 -10.64 2.18 -15.16
N GLY A 335 -11.44 2.13 -16.22
CA GLY A 335 -10.94 2.13 -17.61
C GLY A 335 -10.66 0.74 -18.18
N TYR A 336 -10.91 -0.33 -17.45
CA TYR A 336 -10.87 -1.68 -18.02
C TYR A 336 -11.83 -1.82 -19.20
N SER A 337 -11.33 -2.45 -20.27
CA SER A 337 -12.12 -2.75 -21.47
C SER A 337 -12.02 -4.24 -21.79
N LYS A 338 -13.14 -4.93 -21.73
CA LYS A 338 -13.25 -6.34 -22.12
C LYS A 338 -12.89 -6.55 -23.59
N ASP A 339 -13.14 -5.58 -24.45
CA ASP A 339 -12.79 -5.66 -25.87
C ASP A 339 -11.28 -5.53 -26.12
N ALA A 340 -10.56 -4.84 -25.25
CA ALA A 340 -9.10 -4.74 -25.26
C ALA A 340 -8.43 -5.92 -24.57
N ASP A 341 -9.12 -6.62 -23.69
CA ASP A 341 -8.61 -7.77 -22.91
C ASP A 341 -8.65 -9.05 -23.77
N LYS A 342 -7.83 -9.09 -24.83
CA LYS A 342 -7.75 -10.21 -25.76
C LYS A 342 -6.42 -10.93 -25.61
N ARG A 343 -6.47 -12.18 -25.17
CA ARG A 343 -5.31 -13.05 -25.07
C ARG A 343 -5.01 -13.73 -26.42
N LEU A 344 -3.72 -13.94 -26.70
CA LEU A 344 -3.32 -14.89 -27.73
C LEU A 344 -3.41 -16.32 -27.15
N PRO A 345 -3.79 -17.31 -27.96
CA PRO A 345 -3.84 -18.69 -27.49
C PRO A 345 -2.44 -19.25 -27.21
N TYR A 346 -2.32 -20.12 -26.21
CA TYR A 346 -1.15 -20.96 -26.02
C TYR A 346 -0.97 -21.86 -27.25
N ASP A 347 0.17 -21.74 -27.93
CA ASP A 347 0.48 -22.49 -29.15
C ASP A 347 1.99 -22.56 -29.37
N ILE A 348 2.59 -23.64 -28.92
CA ILE A 348 4.04 -23.89 -29.06
C ILE A 348 4.46 -24.00 -30.51
N ALA A 349 3.62 -24.60 -31.39
CA ALA A 349 3.97 -24.75 -32.79
C ALA A 349 4.04 -23.39 -33.47
N LYS A 350 3.06 -22.52 -33.21
CA LYS A 350 3.04 -21.15 -33.72
C LYS A 350 4.17 -20.30 -33.14
N ALA A 351 4.47 -20.45 -31.84
CA ALA A 351 5.60 -19.77 -31.20
C ALA A 351 6.94 -20.12 -31.94
N LYS A 352 7.18 -21.41 -32.17
CA LYS A 352 8.37 -21.87 -32.92
C LYS A 352 8.43 -21.31 -34.34
N ALA A 353 7.30 -21.32 -35.05
CA ALA A 353 7.23 -20.78 -36.41
C ALA A 353 7.58 -19.28 -36.42
N LEU A 354 7.02 -18.48 -35.52
CA LEU A 354 7.30 -17.05 -35.38
C LEU A 354 8.77 -16.75 -35.13
N LEU A 355 9.45 -17.56 -34.30
CA LEU A 355 10.89 -17.42 -34.07
C LEU A 355 11.69 -17.74 -35.33
N GLY A 356 11.33 -18.81 -36.05
CA GLY A 356 11.95 -19.15 -37.34
C GLY A 356 11.79 -18.04 -38.38
N GLU A 357 10.57 -17.46 -38.49
CA GLU A 357 10.28 -16.31 -39.33
C GLU A 357 11.09 -15.05 -38.98
N ALA A 358 11.42 -14.90 -37.69
CA ALA A 358 12.26 -13.81 -37.17
C ALA A 358 13.77 -14.10 -37.30
N GLY A 359 14.16 -15.24 -37.89
CA GLY A 359 15.55 -15.64 -38.06
C GLY A 359 16.24 -16.06 -36.77
N LEU A 360 15.47 -16.49 -35.75
CA LEU A 360 15.97 -16.99 -34.49
C LEU A 360 15.84 -18.51 -34.44
N SER A 361 16.97 -19.18 -34.16
CA SER A 361 16.99 -20.62 -33.93
C SER A 361 16.48 -20.93 -32.49
N LEU A 362 15.83 -22.10 -32.33
CA LEU A 362 15.40 -22.61 -31.00
C LEU A 362 16.55 -22.83 -30.03
N ILE A 363 17.80 -22.86 -30.50
CA ILE A 363 18.99 -23.00 -29.66
C ILE A 363 19.29 -21.72 -28.84
N HIS A 364 18.67 -20.60 -29.20
CA HIS A 364 18.92 -19.30 -28.55
C HIS A 364 17.86 -18.90 -27.52
N ILE A 365 16.98 -19.84 -27.16
CA ILE A 365 15.90 -19.54 -26.19
C ILE A 365 16.01 -20.53 -25.01
#